data_817fe4cdedf7dba63898fb7144ab1c8e
#
_entry.id   817fe4cdedf7dba63898fb7144ab1c8e
#
_cell.length_a   1.000
_cell.length_b   1.000
_cell.length_c   1.000
_cell.angle_alpha   90.00
_cell.angle_beta   90.00
_cell.angle_gamma   90.00
#
_symmetry.space_group_name_H-M   'P 1'
#
loop_
_entity.id
_entity.type
_entity.pdbx_description
1 polymer ?
#
loop_
_entity_poly.entity_id
_entity_poly.type
_entity_poly.pdbx_seq_one_letter_code
_entity_poly.pdbx_strand_id
1 'polypeptide(L)'
;MKKIFILSVLVFFTIGAQATKGNKDLITIQITPDHYDWNYKIGEPAHFTISLFRDQQKLNNIKIEYAVGPEKMVPIQKDSVLLKNGSVTIKSPGMQQPGFLSCEVRATVDGFSYRNLINIAYDCELIRPTTLLPKDFRSFWNDQICRMREYPMKSEMTFIPEESDADVKVYRVKVTHYIRGNYLYGILC
;
A
#
# COMPACT_ATOMS: atom_id res chain seq x y z
N MET A 1 60.05 -57.07 -4.78
CA MET A 1 59.55 -56.05 -3.86
C MET A 1 58.62 -55.13 -4.61
N LYS A 2 57.29 -55.33 -4.47
CA LYS A 2 56.25 -54.49 -5.15
C LYS A 2 55.85 -53.37 -4.20
N LYS A 3 56.06 -52.12 -4.58
CA LYS A 3 55.61 -50.97 -3.81
C LYS A 3 54.15 -50.65 -4.22
N ILE A 4 53.25 -50.76 -3.23
CA ILE A 4 51.84 -50.38 -3.37
C ILE A 4 51.74 -48.91 -3.05
N PHE A 5 51.32 -48.07 -4.02
CA PHE A 5 50.97 -46.65 -3.84
C PHE A 5 49.48 -46.57 -3.44
N ILE A 6 49.23 -46.18 -2.20
CA ILE A 6 47.85 -45.87 -1.75
C ILE A 6 47.57 -44.43 -2.09
N LEU A 7 46.66 -44.18 -3.07
CA LEU A 7 46.19 -42.87 -3.43
C LEU A 7 45.00 -42.53 -2.53
N SER A 8 45.23 -41.64 -1.55
CA SER A 8 44.18 -41.13 -0.68
C SER A 8 43.38 -40.06 -1.40
N VAL A 9 42.14 -40.34 -1.77
CA VAL A 9 41.19 -39.37 -2.31
C VAL A 9 40.50 -38.64 -1.20
N LEU A 10 40.86 -37.39 -0.97
CA LEU A 10 40.19 -36.48 -0.03
C LEU A 10 38.94 -35.90 -0.73
N VAL A 11 37.77 -36.41 -0.32
CA VAL A 11 36.48 -35.88 -0.77
C VAL A 11 36.14 -34.67 0.13
N PHE A 12 36.25 -33.47 -0.42
CA PHE A 12 35.76 -32.25 0.21
C PHE A 12 34.24 -32.20 0.04
N PHE A 13 33.49 -32.49 1.10
CA PHE A 13 32.05 -32.13 1.17
C PHE A 13 31.94 -30.64 1.43
N THR A 14 31.66 -29.86 0.39
CA THR A 14 31.19 -28.48 0.54
C THR A 14 29.72 -28.52 0.99
N ILE A 15 29.49 -28.32 2.28
CA ILE A 15 28.14 -28.06 2.79
C ILE A 15 27.78 -26.65 2.30
N GLY A 16 27.04 -26.59 1.20
CA GLY A 16 26.40 -25.36 0.74
C GLY A 16 25.37 -24.94 1.78
N ALA A 17 25.66 -23.90 2.55
CA ALA A 17 24.65 -23.22 3.37
C ALA A 17 23.61 -22.61 2.41
N GLN A 18 22.52 -23.33 2.20
CA GLN A 18 21.34 -22.74 1.58
C GLN A 18 20.75 -21.75 2.58
N ALA A 19 20.93 -20.46 2.29
CA ALA A 19 20.18 -19.42 2.97
C ALA A 19 18.69 -19.67 2.68
N THR A 20 17.99 -20.23 3.65
CA THR A 20 16.52 -20.27 3.65
C THR A 20 16.04 -18.84 3.55
N LYS A 21 15.46 -18.46 2.40
CA LYS A 21 14.65 -17.25 2.30
C LYS A 21 13.59 -17.37 3.38
N GLY A 22 13.76 -16.60 4.46
CA GLY A 22 12.77 -16.56 5.55
C GLY A 22 11.41 -16.24 4.95
N ASN A 23 10.43 -17.01 5.33
CA ASN A 23 9.05 -16.84 4.88
C ASN A 23 8.57 -15.45 5.35
N LYS A 24 8.36 -14.53 4.40
CA LYS A 24 8.03 -13.12 4.64
C LYS A 24 6.56 -12.94 5.08
N ASP A 25 5.79 -14.02 5.16
CA ASP A 25 4.35 -13.98 4.95
C ASP A 25 3.49 -13.91 6.22
N LEU A 26 4.08 -13.73 7.41
CA LEU A 26 3.31 -14.06 8.59
C LEU A 26 3.25 -12.96 9.66
N ILE A 27 3.88 -11.79 9.41
CA ILE A 27 3.80 -10.68 10.36
C ILE A 27 2.69 -9.71 9.94
N THR A 28 1.69 -9.58 10.81
CA THR A 28 0.58 -8.64 10.62
C THR A 28 0.61 -7.58 11.71
N ILE A 29 0.61 -6.32 11.32
CA ILE A 29 0.37 -5.18 12.21
C ILE A 29 -1.12 -4.89 12.18
N GLN A 30 -1.78 -5.00 13.32
CA GLN A 30 -3.19 -4.61 13.49
C GLN A 30 -3.23 -3.26 14.21
N ILE A 31 -4.01 -2.33 13.67
CA ILE A 31 -4.29 -1.01 14.27
C ILE A 31 -5.80 -0.91 14.37
N THR A 32 -6.32 -0.73 15.59
CA THR A 32 -7.76 -0.66 15.83
C THR A 32 -8.08 0.64 16.56
N PRO A 33 -8.92 1.52 15.99
CA PRO A 33 -9.40 2.69 16.67
C PRO A 33 -10.43 2.32 17.77
N ASP A 34 -10.64 3.21 18.71
CA ASP A 34 -11.62 3.00 19.80
C ASP A 34 -13.08 3.17 19.34
N HIS A 35 -13.32 3.89 18.24
CA HIS A 35 -14.65 3.94 17.61
C HIS A 35 -14.78 2.86 16.52
N TYR A 36 -15.83 2.05 16.62
CA TYR A 36 -16.07 0.93 15.69
C TYR A 36 -16.44 1.39 14.26
N ASP A 37 -17.04 2.60 14.14
CA ASP A 37 -17.44 3.23 12.88
C ASP A 37 -16.36 4.13 12.28
N TRP A 38 -15.23 4.29 12.99
CA TRP A 38 -14.07 5.09 12.61
C TRP A 38 -14.37 6.58 12.41
N ASN A 39 -15.47 7.09 13.00
CA ASN A 39 -15.90 8.48 12.91
C ASN A 39 -15.73 9.19 14.26
N TYR A 40 -15.19 10.38 14.22
CA TYR A 40 -14.85 11.23 15.35
C TYR A 40 -15.35 12.64 15.12
N LYS A 41 -15.53 13.38 16.21
CA LYS A 41 -15.83 14.80 16.16
C LYS A 41 -14.55 15.64 16.23
N ILE A 42 -14.56 16.82 15.59
CA ILE A 42 -13.45 17.78 15.68
C ILE A 42 -13.10 18.03 17.15
N GLY A 43 -11.81 17.97 17.48
CA GLY A 43 -11.29 18.12 18.84
C GLY A 43 -11.36 16.87 19.72
N GLU A 44 -12.06 15.82 19.28
CA GLU A 44 -12.13 14.55 20.01
C GLU A 44 -10.81 13.79 19.91
N PRO A 45 -10.22 13.31 21.04
CA PRO A 45 -9.04 12.48 21.00
C PRO A 45 -9.39 11.08 20.48
N ALA A 46 -8.53 10.51 19.65
CA ALA A 46 -8.63 9.13 19.21
C ALA A 46 -7.62 8.23 19.94
N HIS A 47 -8.00 7.00 20.19
CA HIS A 47 -7.12 5.98 20.76
C HIS A 47 -6.92 4.84 19.75
N PHE A 48 -5.65 4.51 19.45
CA PHE A 48 -5.31 3.43 18.54
C PHE A 48 -4.67 2.30 19.34
N THR A 49 -5.32 1.14 19.36
CA THR A 49 -4.74 -0.10 19.89
C THR A 49 -3.96 -0.79 18.81
N ILE A 50 -2.65 -0.95 19.01
CA ILE A 50 -1.71 -1.54 18.07
C ILE A 50 -1.29 -2.90 18.60
N SER A 51 -1.36 -3.93 17.77
CA SER A 51 -0.88 -5.29 18.06
C SER A 51 -0.12 -5.85 16.86
N LEU A 52 0.89 -6.67 17.12
CA LEU A 52 1.62 -7.42 16.12
C LEU A 52 1.35 -8.91 16.28
N PHE A 53 1.18 -9.58 15.15
CA PHE A 53 0.93 -11.02 15.13
C PHE A 53 1.91 -11.71 14.18
N ARG A 54 2.31 -12.92 14.56
CA ARG A 54 2.91 -13.93 13.70
C ARG A 54 2.01 -15.15 13.75
N ASP A 55 1.51 -15.61 12.62
CA ASP A 55 0.61 -16.79 12.58
C ASP A 55 -0.53 -16.71 13.60
N GLN A 56 -1.21 -15.56 13.73
CA GLN A 56 -2.26 -15.29 14.72
C GLN A 56 -1.81 -15.24 16.20
N GLN A 57 -0.55 -15.48 16.50
CA GLN A 57 0.02 -15.33 17.85
C GLN A 57 0.57 -13.92 18.04
N LYS A 58 0.20 -13.27 19.15
CA LYS A 58 0.72 -11.95 19.50
C LYS A 58 2.20 -11.97 19.78
N LEU A 59 2.93 -11.04 19.16
CA LEU A 59 4.35 -10.82 19.43
C LEU A 59 4.53 -9.85 20.60
N ASN A 60 5.45 -10.20 21.50
CA ASN A 60 5.81 -9.40 22.66
C ASN A 60 7.21 -8.81 22.50
N ASN A 61 7.49 -7.74 23.24
CA ASN A 61 8.81 -7.11 23.32
C ASN A 61 9.34 -6.63 21.94
N ILE A 62 8.45 -6.27 21.04
CA ILE A 62 8.80 -5.67 19.76
C ILE A 62 8.71 -4.14 19.89
N LYS A 63 9.75 -3.44 19.48
CA LYS A 63 9.73 -1.98 19.35
C LYS A 63 9.02 -1.61 18.05
N ILE A 64 8.02 -0.75 18.15
CA ILE A 64 7.33 -0.16 17.01
C ILE A 64 7.61 1.35 16.95
N GLU A 65 7.59 1.89 15.76
CA GLU A 65 7.55 3.31 15.48
C GLU A 65 6.15 3.66 14.97
N TYR A 66 5.62 4.78 15.42
CA TYR A 66 4.33 5.24 14.93
C TYR A 66 4.35 6.73 14.57
N ALA A 67 3.49 7.09 13.63
CA ALA A 67 3.25 8.47 13.23
C ALA A 67 1.75 8.70 13.08
N VAL A 68 1.24 9.75 13.73
CA VAL A 68 -0.17 10.14 13.66
C VAL A 68 -0.27 11.58 13.18
N GLY A 69 -1.14 11.83 12.22
CA GLY A 69 -1.35 13.18 11.68
C GLY A 69 -2.35 13.22 10.54
N PRO A 70 -2.69 14.41 10.03
CA PRO A 70 -3.59 14.54 8.90
C PRO A 70 -3.07 13.75 7.68
N GLU A 71 -3.97 13.11 6.95
CA GLU A 71 -3.63 12.27 5.82
C GLU A 71 -2.71 12.99 4.82
N LYS A 72 -1.59 12.35 4.44
CA LYS A 72 -0.57 12.87 3.50
C LYS A 72 0.06 14.21 3.89
N MET A 73 -0.09 14.62 5.15
CA MET A 73 0.56 15.80 5.70
C MET A 73 1.66 15.43 6.70
N VAL A 74 2.34 16.43 7.23
CA VAL A 74 3.34 16.23 8.29
C VAL A 74 2.65 15.66 9.53
N PRO A 75 3.13 14.55 10.10
CA PRO A 75 2.57 14.01 11.34
C PRO A 75 2.64 14.99 12.48
N ILE A 76 1.57 15.08 13.26
CA ILE A 76 1.50 15.89 14.49
C ILE A 76 2.11 15.19 15.70
N GLN A 77 2.21 13.88 15.64
CA GLN A 77 2.82 13.04 16.68
C GLN A 77 3.65 11.93 16.01
N LYS A 78 4.89 11.77 16.47
CA LYS A 78 5.77 10.71 16.00
C LYS A 78 6.62 10.25 17.17
N ASP A 79 6.60 8.93 17.45
CA ASP A 79 7.36 8.35 18.56
C ASP A 79 7.58 6.85 18.34
N SER A 80 8.25 6.21 19.28
CA SER A 80 8.43 4.77 19.32
C SER A 80 8.08 4.20 20.68
N VAL A 81 7.52 2.99 20.69
CA VAL A 81 7.08 2.33 21.91
C VAL A 81 7.35 0.84 21.85
N LEU A 82 7.57 0.22 23.02
CA LEU A 82 7.76 -1.24 23.15
C LEU A 82 6.43 -1.91 23.45
N LEU A 83 6.08 -2.92 22.65
CA LEU A 83 4.91 -3.79 22.89
C LEU A 83 5.21 -4.79 24.02
N LYS A 84 5.02 -4.39 25.28
CA LYS A 84 5.37 -5.25 26.44
C LYS A 84 4.48 -6.47 26.55
N ASN A 85 3.18 -6.36 26.27
CA ASN A 85 2.17 -7.43 26.39
C ASN A 85 1.47 -7.71 25.06
N GLY A 86 2.20 -7.61 23.95
CA GLY A 86 1.68 -7.84 22.59
C GLY A 86 0.75 -6.76 22.06
N SER A 87 0.48 -5.70 22.83
CA SER A 87 -0.31 -4.55 22.39
C SER A 87 0.08 -3.29 23.15
N VAL A 88 -0.24 -2.15 22.54
CA VAL A 88 -0.14 -0.83 23.15
C VAL A 88 -1.29 0.04 22.63
N THR A 89 -1.80 0.92 23.48
CA THR A 89 -2.75 1.95 23.06
C THR A 89 -2.05 3.30 23.07
N ILE A 90 -2.09 4.00 21.94
CA ILE A 90 -1.59 5.36 21.78
C ILE A 90 -2.76 6.32 21.69
N LYS A 91 -2.62 7.51 22.27
CA LYS A 91 -3.61 8.57 22.22
C LYS A 91 -3.15 9.65 21.23
N SER A 92 -4.04 10.08 20.36
CA SER A 92 -3.87 11.25 19.49
C SER A 92 -4.69 12.42 20.02
N PRO A 93 -4.22 13.66 19.90
CA PRO A 93 -5.00 14.84 20.31
C PRO A 93 -6.25 15.09 19.47
N GLY A 94 -6.40 14.37 18.36
CA GLY A 94 -7.47 14.59 17.40
C GLY A 94 -7.18 15.69 16.38
N MET A 95 -8.13 15.96 15.49
CA MET A 95 -8.03 17.01 14.48
C MET A 95 -8.82 18.26 14.89
N GLN A 96 -8.34 19.43 14.47
CA GLN A 96 -9.02 20.71 14.69
C GLN A 96 -9.84 21.16 13.47
N GLN A 97 -9.79 20.41 12.38
CA GLN A 97 -10.50 20.67 11.14
C GLN A 97 -11.07 19.36 10.58
N PRO A 98 -12.18 19.43 9.80
CA PRO A 98 -12.73 18.25 9.13
C PRO A 98 -11.70 17.61 8.23
N GLY A 99 -11.67 16.27 8.19
CA GLY A 99 -10.72 15.55 7.34
C GLY A 99 -10.45 14.15 7.80
N PHE A 100 -9.29 13.62 7.42
CA PHE A 100 -8.87 12.27 7.77
C PHE A 100 -7.56 12.32 8.55
N LEU A 101 -7.52 11.56 9.65
CA LEU A 101 -6.33 11.36 10.47
C LEU A 101 -5.76 9.99 10.19
N SER A 102 -4.49 9.94 9.80
CA SER A 102 -3.75 8.71 9.56
C SER A 102 -3.00 8.27 10.81
N CYS A 103 -3.04 6.98 11.11
CA CYS A 103 -2.13 6.32 12.04
C CYS A 103 -1.29 5.32 11.27
N GLU A 104 0.00 5.61 11.11
CA GLU A 104 0.99 4.73 10.50
C GLU A 104 1.83 4.06 11.56
N VAL A 105 2.04 2.75 11.42
CA VAL A 105 2.89 1.95 12.32
C VAL A 105 3.92 1.20 11.50
N ARG A 106 5.16 1.21 11.99
CA ARG A 106 6.28 0.44 11.44
C ARG A 106 6.90 -0.44 12.53
N ALA A 107 7.29 -1.63 12.15
CA ALA A 107 8.01 -2.55 13.02
C ALA A 107 9.08 -3.30 12.23
N THR A 108 10.20 -3.60 12.88
CA THR A 108 11.21 -4.51 12.33
C THR A 108 11.19 -5.81 13.13
N VAL A 109 10.95 -6.91 12.44
CA VAL A 109 10.92 -8.24 13.02
C VAL A 109 11.81 -9.15 12.17
N ASP A 110 12.75 -9.86 12.82
CA ASP A 110 13.72 -10.75 12.16
C ASP A 110 14.48 -10.09 10.99
N GLY A 111 14.80 -8.80 11.13
CA GLY A 111 15.51 -8.02 10.11
C GLY A 111 14.64 -7.50 8.95
N PHE A 112 13.35 -7.83 8.93
CA PHE A 112 12.41 -7.34 7.92
C PHE A 112 11.55 -6.19 8.46
N SER A 113 11.31 -5.19 7.63
CA SER A 113 10.44 -4.05 7.96
C SER A 113 9.02 -4.30 7.51
N TYR A 114 8.09 -4.09 8.41
CA TYR A 114 6.64 -4.18 8.20
C TYR A 114 6.00 -2.84 8.45
N ARG A 115 4.94 -2.53 7.70
CA ARG A 115 4.20 -1.28 7.81
C ARG A 115 2.72 -1.53 7.66
N ASN A 116 1.93 -0.85 8.48
CA ASN A 116 0.49 -0.72 8.27
C ASN A 116 0.05 0.72 8.53
N LEU A 117 -1.06 1.11 7.91
CA LEU A 117 -1.65 2.44 8.03
C LEU A 117 -3.16 2.31 7.99
N ILE A 118 -3.83 3.04 8.89
CA ILE A 118 -5.28 3.24 8.84
C ILE A 118 -5.59 4.73 8.83
N ASN A 119 -6.78 5.08 8.31
CA ASN A 119 -7.32 6.43 8.35
C ASN A 119 -8.65 6.41 9.10
N ILE A 120 -8.85 7.39 9.98
CA ILE A 120 -10.12 7.66 10.66
C ILE A 120 -10.66 9.01 10.21
N ALA A 121 -11.98 9.18 10.25
CA ALA A 121 -12.66 10.38 9.77
C ALA A 121 -13.01 11.32 10.92
N TYR A 122 -12.85 12.62 10.69
CA TYR A 122 -13.25 13.71 11.60
C TYR A 122 -14.25 14.60 10.87
N ASP A 123 -15.53 14.55 11.29
CA ASP A 123 -16.63 15.34 10.72
C ASP A 123 -16.50 15.50 9.18
N CYS A 124 -16.25 14.39 8.47
CA CYS A 124 -15.90 14.39 7.05
C CYS A 124 -17.00 15.00 6.16
N GLU A 125 -18.24 15.01 6.61
CA GLU A 125 -19.38 15.68 5.98
C GLU A 125 -19.24 17.22 5.95
N LEU A 126 -18.39 17.77 6.81
CA LEU A 126 -18.11 19.21 6.85
C LEU A 126 -16.97 19.64 5.94
N ILE A 127 -16.29 18.70 5.26
CA ILE A 127 -15.23 19.04 4.30
C ILE A 127 -15.81 19.92 3.19
N ARG A 128 -15.16 21.03 2.92
CA ARG A 128 -15.52 21.96 1.85
C ARG A 128 -14.43 22.00 0.80
N PRO A 129 -14.79 22.18 -0.48
CA PRO A 129 -13.81 22.37 -1.54
C PRO A 129 -12.90 23.56 -1.23
N THR A 130 -11.62 23.41 -1.40
CA THR A 130 -10.63 24.49 -1.24
C THR A 130 -10.61 25.44 -2.43
N THR A 131 -11.13 24.97 -3.58
CA THR A 131 -11.23 25.75 -4.83
C THR A 131 -12.64 25.61 -5.40
N LEU A 132 -13.12 26.67 -6.04
CA LEU A 132 -14.36 26.64 -6.78
C LEU A 132 -14.09 26.17 -8.22
N LEU A 133 -15.11 25.59 -8.84
CA LEU A 133 -15.04 25.29 -10.27
C LEU A 133 -14.86 26.60 -11.05
N PRO A 134 -13.98 26.62 -12.08
CA PRO A 134 -13.90 27.74 -13.02
C PRO A 134 -15.28 28.05 -13.60
N LYS A 135 -15.56 29.34 -13.85
CA LYS A 135 -16.87 29.77 -14.35
C LYS A 135 -17.26 29.13 -15.70
N ASP A 136 -16.26 28.81 -16.49
CA ASP A 136 -16.40 28.20 -17.82
C ASP A 136 -16.27 26.66 -17.81
N PHE A 137 -16.14 26.03 -16.62
CA PHE A 137 -15.90 24.59 -16.53
C PHE A 137 -16.89 23.76 -17.35
N ARG A 138 -18.18 24.05 -17.23
CA ARG A 138 -19.21 23.28 -17.94
C ARG A 138 -19.20 23.55 -19.44
N SER A 139 -19.07 24.81 -19.87
CA SER A 139 -19.00 25.16 -21.28
C SER A 139 -17.76 24.61 -21.94
N PHE A 140 -16.60 24.75 -21.30
CA PHE A 140 -15.35 24.15 -21.76
C PHE A 140 -15.49 22.66 -22.03
N TRP A 141 -15.97 21.89 -21.04
CA TRP A 141 -16.08 20.43 -21.19
C TRP A 141 -17.15 20.03 -22.22
N ASN A 142 -18.27 20.75 -22.31
CA ASN A 142 -19.27 20.49 -23.32
C ASN A 142 -18.70 20.71 -24.73
N ASP A 143 -17.94 21.79 -24.93
CA ASP A 143 -17.30 22.08 -26.21
C ASP A 143 -16.27 20.99 -26.56
N GLN A 144 -15.46 20.54 -25.58
CA GLN A 144 -14.52 19.45 -25.83
C GLN A 144 -15.23 18.14 -26.19
N ILE A 145 -16.32 17.80 -25.50
CA ILE A 145 -17.12 16.60 -25.79
C ILE A 145 -17.76 16.71 -27.18
N CYS A 146 -18.30 17.87 -27.56
CA CYS A 146 -18.84 18.09 -28.90
C CYS A 146 -17.76 17.89 -29.96
N ARG A 147 -16.61 18.52 -29.83
CA ARG A 147 -15.46 18.34 -30.73
C ARG A 147 -15.03 16.89 -30.84
N MET A 148 -14.94 16.18 -29.71
CA MET A 148 -14.57 14.77 -29.71
C MET A 148 -15.59 13.92 -30.50
N ARG A 149 -16.88 14.21 -30.38
CA ARG A 149 -17.96 13.49 -31.10
C ARG A 149 -17.94 13.66 -32.60
N GLU A 150 -17.34 14.75 -33.12
CA GLU A 150 -17.16 14.97 -34.55
C GLU A 150 -16.15 13.99 -35.18
N TYR A 151 -15.28 13.36 -34.36
CA TYR A 151 -14.29 12.43 -34.82
C TYR A 151 -14.68 10.99 -34.42
N PRO A 152 -14.90 10.10 -35.40
CA PRO A 152 -15.22 8.71 -35.09
C PRO A 152 -14.06 8.04 -34.38
N MET A 153 -14.32 7.59 -33.18
CA MET A 153 -13.34 6.80 -32.41
C MET A 153 -13.15 5.44 -33.08
N LYS A 154 -11.91 5.13 -33.47
CA LYS A 154 -11.52 3.83 -33.98
C LYS A 154 -10.65 3.16 -32.94
N SER A 155 -10.90 1.89 -32.70
CA SER A 155 -10.07 1.04 -31.82
C SER A 155 -9.52 -0.14 -32.59
N GLU A 156 -8.27 -0.47 -32.30
CA GLU A 156 -7.60 -1.67 -32.76
C GLU A 156 -7.20 -2.49 -31.55
N MET A 157 -7.48 -3.76 -31.54
CA MET A 157 -7.08 -4.71 -30.47
C MET A 157 -6.10 -5.72 -31.02
N THR A 158 -4.97 -5.87 -30.36
CA THR A 158 -3.95 -6.86 -30.65
C THR A 158 -3.84 -7.83 -29.49
N PHE A 159 -4.08 -9.10 -29.74
CA PHE A 159 -3.94 -10.15 -28.73
C PHE A 159 -2.47 -10.31 -28.31
N ILE A 160 -2.21 -10.48 -27.01
CA ILE A 160 -0.88 -10.68 -26.41
C ILE A 160 -0.85 -12.10 -25.80
N PRO A 161 -0.41 -13.12 -26.56
CA PRO A 161 -0.42 -14.50 -26.08
C PRO A 161 0.50 -14.72 -24.86
N GLU A 162 1.64 -14.04 -24.83
CA GLU A 162 2.65 -14.15 -23.78
C GLU A 162 2.20 -13.62 -22.40
N GLU A 163 1.15 -12.81 -22.37
CA GLU A 163 0.55 -12.26 -21.13
C GLU A 163 -0.83 -12.89 -20.85
N SER A 164 -1.26 -13.85 -21.66
CA SER A 164 -2.56 -14.52 -21.57
C SER A 164 -2.42 -15.93 -21.00
N ASP A 165 -3.45 -16.39 -20.32
CA ASP A 165 -3.57 -17.78 -19.83
C ASP A 165 -4.91 -18.43 -20.24
N ALA A 166 -5.28 -19.54 -19.58
CA ALA A 166 -6.52 -20.25 -19.86
C ALA A 166 -7.78 -19.46 -19.43
N ASP A 167 -7.66 -18.63 -18.40
CA ASP A 167 -8.76 -17.94 -17.76
C ASP A 167 -8.86 -16.49 -18.21
N VAL A 168 -7.73 -15.84 -18.54
CA VAL A 168 -7.64 -14.42 -18.89
C VAL A 168 -6.95 -14.21 -20.23
N LYS A 169 -7.62 -13.50 -21.15
CA LYS A 169 -7.04 -13.07 -22.43
C LYS A 169 -6.65 -11.61 -22.37
N VAL A 170 -5.39 -11.32 -22.69
CA VAL A 170 -4.83 -9.96 -22.64
C VAL A 170 -4.69 -9.41 -24.05
N TYR A 171 -5.15 -8.16 -24.23
CA TYR A 171 -5.09 -7.43 -25.48
C TYR A 171 -4.44 -6.07 -25.29
N ARG A 172 -3.59 -5.66 -26.21
CA ARG A 172 -3.21 -4.27 -26.39
C ARG A 172 -4.29 -3.55 -27.17
N VAL A 173 -4.82 -2.48 -26.59
CA VAL A 173 -5.83 -1.63 -27.23
C VAL A 173 -5.17 -0.33 -27.67
N LYS A 174 -5.40 0.06 -28.93
CA LYS A 174 -5.01 1.34 -29.50
C LYS A 174 -6.27 2.08 -29.92
N VAL A 175 -6.46 3.30 -29.42
CA VAL A 175 -7.63 4.12 -29.72
C VAL A 175 -7.19 5.42 -30.38
N THR A 176 -7.89 5.83 -31.43
CA THR A 176 -7.61 7.12 -32.10
C THR A 176 -7.98 8.28 -31.17
N HIS A 177 -7.11 9.27 -31.11
CA HIS A 177 -7.38 10.54 -30.46
C HIS A 177 -7.99 11.54 -31.46
N TYR A 178 -8.77 12.55 -31.00
CA TYR A 178 -9.34 13.55 -31.86
C TYR A 178 -8.27 14.44 -32.55
N ILE A 179 -7.07 14.56 -31.95
CA ILE A 179 -5.93 15.18 -32.61
C ILE A 179 -5.33 14.15 -33.58
N ARG A 180 -5.37 14.47 -34.87
CA ARG A 180 -4.88 13.58 -35.93
C ARG A 180 -3.42 13.17 -35.69
N GLY A 181 -3.18 11.86 -35.76
CA GLY A 181 -1.85 11.26 -35.56
C GLY A 181 -1.53 10.88 -34.11
N ASN A 182 -2.38 11.25 -33.13
CA ASN A 182 -2.23 10.84 -31.75
C ASN A 182 -3.09 9.61 -31.45
N TYR A 183 -2.59 8.76 -30.57
CA TYR A 183 -3.24 7.52 -30.14
C TYR A 183 -3.14 7.37 -28.62
N LEU A 184 -4.16 6.78 -28.05
CA LEU A 184 -4.15 6.29 -26.67
C LEU A 184 -3.94 4.78 -26.69
N TYR A 185 -3.14 4.28 -25.76
CA TYR A 185 -2.88 2.86 -25.63
C TYR A 185 -3.31 2.39 -24.25
N GLY A 186 -3.84 1.16 -24.20
CA GLY A 186 -4.27 0.52 -22.97
C GLY A 186 -4.10 -0.99 -23.07
N ILE A 187 -4.29 -1.66 -21.92
CA ILE A 187 -4.38 -3.12 -21.80
C ILE A 187 -5.80 -3.46 -21.41
N LEU A 188 -6.36 -4.45 -22.06
CA LEU A 188 -7.66 -5.05 -21.76
C LEU A 188 -7.42 -6.52 -21.36
N CYS A 189 -7.90 -6.88 -20.17
CA CYS A 189 -7.88 -8.24 -19.65
C CYS A 189 -9.30 -8.76 -19.45
#